data_cf186496ded23bc02dadc0c3701ed6d7
#
_entry.id   cf186496ded23bc02dadc0c3701ed6d7
#
_cell.length_a   1.000
_cell.length_b   1.000
_cell.length_c   1.000
_cell.angle_alpha   90.00
_cell.angle_beta   90.00
_cell.angle_gamma   90.00
#
_symmetry.space_group_name_H-M   'P 1'
#
loop_
_entity.id
_entity.type
_entity.pdbx_description
1 polymer ?
#
loop_
_entity_poly.entity_id
_entity_poly.type
_entity_poly.pdbx_seq_one_letter_code
_entity_poly.pdbx_strand_id
1 'polypeptide(L)'
;MKLKQIASALMVLGMSPLAFADFTIQDIRVEGLQRTEPSTVFNYLPVKVGDQFSDARSEEIIKTLYATGFFDDVRVETMGNQVLLTVIERPTISTLNITGAKMLQNDVIKKNLESFGLAQSQYFNPATLSQSVASLKEEYKSRGKQSVQITPTVTKLARNRVSIDIAIDEGKTTKITDIEFEGNKVYSDRKLMKQMSLSEGGMWTWLTKSNQFNEQKFSQDMERVSEFYQNNGYFNFRILDTDIQTNEDKTKQTIKVTVDEGERFRWGDVRIEG
;
A
#
# COMPACT_ATOMS: atom_id res chain seq x y z
N MET A 1 -3.80 10.88 -81.82
CA MET A 1 -3.37 9.99 -80.72
C MET A 1 -4.36 10.12 -79.58
N LYS A 2 -5.15 9.10 -79.29
CA LYS A 2 -6.24 9.10 -78.32
C LYS A 2 -5.73 8.57 -76.97
N LEU A 3 -5.74 9.38 -75.91
CA LEU A 3 -5.47 8.94 -74.53
C LEU A 3 -6.71 8.20 -74.00
N LYS A 4 -6.53 6.96 -73.62
CA LYS A 4 -7.53 6.18 -72.90
C LYS A 4 -7.42 6.47 -71.39
N GLN A 5 -8.45 7.01 -70.81
CA GLN A 5 -8.63 7.14 -69.36
C GLN A 5 -9.02 5.77 -68.79
N ILE A 6 -8.19 5.23 -67.89
CA ILE A 6 -8.52 4.04 -67.09
C ILE A 6 -9.04 4.58 -65.74
N ALA A 7 -10.35 4.43 -65.54
CA ALA A 7 -10.98 4.70 -64.27
C ALA A 7 -10.78 3.48 -63.34
N SER A 8 -9.91 3.63 -62.33
CA SER A 8 -9.79 2.66 -61.25
C SER A 8 -10.90 2.88 -60.23
N ALA A 9 -11.86 1.98 -60.15
CA ALA A 9 -12.85 1.94 -59.09
C ALA A 9 -12.22 1.40 -57.82
N LEU A 10 -12.00 2.25 -56.84
CA LEU A 10 -11.59 1.88 -55.50
C LEU A 10 -12.81 1.28 -54.78
N MET A 11 -12.84 -0.04 -54.62
CA MET A 11 -13.84 -0.74 -53.81
C MET A 11 -13.46 -0.63 -52.34
N VAL A 12 -14.05 0.34 -51.64
CA VAL A 12 -13.95 0.48 -50.20
C VAL A 12 -14.81 -0.63 -49.59
N LEU A 13 -14.15 -1.73 -49.16
CA LEU A 13 -14.79 -2.70 -48.28
C LEU A 13 -15.02 -2.01 -46.92
N GLY A 14 -16.27 -1.59 -46.70
CA GLY A 14 -16.71 -1.12 -45.38
C GLY A 14 -16.62 -2.29 -44.38
N MET A 15 -15.67 -2.20 -43.47
CA MET A 15 -15.72 -2.96 -42.22
C MET A 15 -16.88 -2.36 -41.41
N SER A 16 -18.06 -2.93 -41.55
CA SER A 16 -19.15 -2.66 -40.61
C SER A 16 -18.72 -3.09 -39.23
N PRO A 17 -18.82 -2.27 -38.18
CA PRO A 17 -18.70 -2.75 -36.83
C PRO A 17 -19.74 -3.86 -36.63
N LEU A 18 -19.33 -5.01 -36.15
CA LEU A 18 -20.24 -6.08 -35.69
C LEU A 18 -21.00 -5.49 -34.50
N ALA A 19 -22.12 -4.83 -34.73
CA ALA A 19 -23.07 -4.51 -33.70
C ALA A 19 -23.65 -5.86 -33.23
N PHE A 20 -23.38 -6.24 -31.97
CA PHE A 20 -24.06 -7.38 -31.38
C PHE A 20 -25.55 -7.03 -31.32
N ALA A 21 -26.36 -7.78 -32.06
CA ALA A 21 -27.80 -7.59 -32.04
C ALA A 21 -28.34 -8.01 -30.66
N ASP A 22 -29.20 -7.20 -30.05
CA ASP A 22 -29.89 -7.57 -28.83
C ASP A 22 -30.70 -8.87 -29.08
N PHE A 23 -30.52 -9.85 -28.18
CA PHE A 23 -31.21 -11.14 -28.28
C PHE A 23 -31.70 -11.59 -26.90
N THR A 24 -32.69 -12.50 -26.90
CA THR A 24 -33.16 -13.16 -25.66
C THR A 24 -32.23 -14.31 -25.32
N ILE A 25 -31.69 -14.33 -24.11
CA ILE A 25 -30.77 -15.37 -23.61
C ILE A 25 -31.53 -16.71 -23.53
N GLN A 26 -31.06 -17.71 -24.24
CA GLN A 26 -31.63 -19.08 -24.18
C GLN A 26 -30.77 -20.00 -23.28
N ASP A 27 -29.49 -19.75 -23.15
CA ASP A 27 -28.59 -20.55 -22.33
C ASP A 27 -27.43 -19.69 -21.85
N ILE A 28 -26.91 -19.99 -20.63
CA ILE A 28 -25.71 -19.38 -20.08
C ILE A 28 -24.76 -20.49 -19.66
N ARG A 29 -23.55 -20.47 -20.20
CA ARG A 29 -22.50 -21.43 -19.86
C ARG A 29 -21.33 -20.74 -19.20
N VAL A 30 -20.71 -21.43 -18.23
CA VAL A 30 -19.51 -20.95 -17.53
C VAL A 30 -18.40 -21.97 -17.71
N GLU A 31 -17.27 -21.53 -18.24
CA GLU A 31 -16.09 -22.33 -18.44
C GLU A 31 -14.89 -21.76 -17.66
N GLY A 32 -13.91 -22.61 -17.33
CA GLY A 32 -12.69 -22.22 -16.63
C GLY A 32 -12.76 -22.35 -15.11
N LEU A 33 -13.89 -22.77 -14.55
CA LEU A 33 -14.04 -23.04 -13.12
C LEU A 33 -13.18 -24.22 -12.69
N GLN A 34 -12.53 -24.10 -11.53
CA GLN A 34 -11.69 -25.16 -10.94
C GLN A 34 -12.13 -25.55 -9.53
N ARG A 35 -12.60 -24.59 -8.75
CA ARG A 35 -13.01 -24.76 -7.36
C ARG A 35 -14.40 -24.18 -7.07
N THR A 36 -14.75 -23.10 -7.73
CA THR A 36 -16.05 -22.44 -7.57
C THR A 36 -17.12 -23.29 -8.25
N GLU A 37 -18.20 -23.57 -7.54
CA GLU A 37 -19.37 -24.23 -8.09
C GLU A 37 -20.05 -23.32 -9.12
N PRO A 38 -20.51 -23.84 -10.28
CA PRO A 38 -21.23 -23.02 -11.28
C PRO A 38 -22.42 -22.26 -10.69
N SER A 39 -23.15 -22.88 -9.75
CA SER A 39 -24.27 -22.27 -9.03
C SER A 39 -23.87 -20.98 -8.29
N THR A 40 -22.65 -20.93 -7.76
CA THR A 40 -22.13 -19.72 -7.10
C THR A 40 -22.00 -18.59 -8.12
N VAL A 41 -21.46 -18.85 -9.30
CA VAL A 41 -21.33 -17.84 -10.37
C VAL A 41 -22.70 -17.34 -10.78
N PHE A 42 -23.67 -18.24 -11.03
CA PHE A 42 -25.03 -17.88 -11.42
C PHE A 42 -25.74 -16.99 -10.39
N ASN A 43 -25.45 -17.16 -9.10
CA ASN A 43 -26.03 -16.31 -8.03
C ASN A 43 -25.55 -14.85 -8.09
N TYR A 44 -24.37 -14.59 -8.67
CA TYR A 44 -23.83 -13.24 -8.85
C TYR A 44 -24.16 -12.62 -10.21
N LEU A 45 -24.67 -13.40 -11.17
CA LEU A 45 -24.99 -12.85 -12.49
C LEU A 45 -26.17 -11.87 -12.42
N PRO A 46 -26.06 -10.70 -13.05
CA PRO A 46 -27.15 -9.73 -13.15
C PRO A 46 -28.16 -10.09 -14.24
N VAL A 47 -28.00 -11.24 -14.91
CA VAL A 47 -28.84 -11.74 -15.99
C VAL A 47 -29.23 -13.19 -15.79
N LYS A 48 -30.38 -13.58 -16.37
CA LYS A 48 -30.91 -14.95 -16.34
C LYS A 48 -31.35 -15.39 -17.73
N VAL A 49 -31.54 -16.68 -17.92
CA VAL A 49 -32.20 -17.22 -19.13
C VAL A 49 -33.58 -16.58 -19.25
N GLY A 50 -33.87 -16.05 -20.44
CA GLY A 50 -35.10 -15.30 -20.75
C GLY A 50 -34.90 -13.78 -20.76
N ASP A 51 -33.81 -13.24 -20.20
CA ASP A 51 -33.54 -11.80 -20.24
C ASP A 51 -33.02 -11.38 -21.62
N GLN A 52 -33.11 -10.07 -21.91
CA GLN A 52 -32.50 -9.45 -23.09
C GLN A 52 -31.02 -9.22 -22.85
N PHE A 53 -30.18 -9.67 -23.77
CA PHE A 53 -28.74 -9.44 -23.77
C PHE A 53 -28.39 -8.24 -24.65
N SER A 54 -27.48 -7.41 -24.20
CA SER A 54 -26.90 -6.27 -24.92
C SER A 54 -25.44 -6.05 -24.48
N ASP A 55 -24.71 -5.23 -25.18
CA ASP A 55 -23.32 -4.87 -24.82
C ASP A 55 -23.24 -4.29 -23.40
N ALA A 56 -24.21 -3.46 -23.00
CA ALA A 56 -24.29 -2.92 -21.64
C ALA A 56 -24.42 -4.02 -20.57
N ARG A 57 -25.18 -5.09 -20.87
CA ARG A 57 -25.30 -6.26 -20.00
C ARG A 57 -23.99 -7.06 -19.90
N SER A 58 -23.24 -7.17 -21.01
CA SER A 58 -21.90 -7.77 -21.01
C SER A 58 -20.96 -7.06 -20.04
N GLU A 59 -20.91 -5.71 -20.09
CA GLU A 59 -20.11 -4.92 -19.14
C GLU A 59 -20.56 -5.10 -17.68
N GLU A 60 -21.88 -5.15 -17.45
CA GLU A 60 -22.44 -5.34 -16.11
C GLU A 60 -22.05 -6.71 -15.54
N ILE A 61 -22.12 -7.79 -16.35
CA ILE A 61 -21.67 -9.13 -15.98
C ILE A 61 -20.20 -9.10 -15.57
N ILE A 62 -19.35 -8.53 -16.44
CA ILE A 62 -17.91 -8.46 -16.20
C ILE A 62 -17.62 -7.72 -14.89
N LYS A 63 -18.19 -6.52 -14.70
CA LYS A 63 -18.01 -5.71 -13.48
C LYS A 63 -18.47 -6.46 -12.23
N THR A 64 -19.63 -7.10 -12.29
CA THR A 64 -20.19 -7.83 -11.16
C THR A 64 -19.32 -9.02 -10.76
N LEU A 65 -18.87 -9.82 -11.73
CA LEU A 65 -18.00 -10.96 -11.46
C LEU A 65 -16.61 -10.54 -10.96
N TYR A 66 -16.01 -9.48 -11.51
CA TYR A 66 -14.76 -8.93 -10.97
C TYR A 66 -14.92 -8.41 -9.53
N ALA A 67 -16.05 -7.80 -9.20
CA ALA A 67 -16.33 -7.28 -7.87
C ALA A 67 -16.39 -8.37 -6.79
N THR A 68 -16.66 -9.63 -7.17
CA THR A 68 -16.62 -10.78 -6.24
C THR A 68 -15.20 -11.07 -5.73
N GLY A 69 -14.17 -10.67 -6.48
CA GLY A 69 -12.78 -10.98 -6.18
C GLY A 69 -12.37 -12.44 -6.49
N PHE A 70 -13.26 -13.26 -7.04
CA PHE A 70 -13.00 -14.69 -7.30
C PHE A 70 -12.16 -14.95 -8.56
N PHE A 71 -12.16 -13.97 -9.48
CA PHE A 71 -11.62 -14.16 -10.83
C PHE A 71 -10.48 -13.18 -11.14
N ASP A 72 -9.46 -13.68 -11.83
CA ASP A 72 -8.39 -12.88 -12.41
C ASP A 72 -8.76 -12.36 -13.79
N ASP A 73 -9.56 -13.15 -14.55
CA ASP A 73 -10.08 -12.75 -15.85
C ASP A 73 -11.52 -13.24 -16.04
N VAL A 74 -12.33 -12.42 -16.70
CA VAL A 74 -13.72 -12.70 -17.05
C VAL A 74 -13.94 -12.23 -18.48
N ARG A 75 -14.34 -13.15 -19.35
CA ARG A 75 -14.72 -12.86 -20.74
C ARG A 75 -16.16 -13.27 -20.97
N VAL A 76 -16.86 -12.44 -21.69
CA VAL A 76 -18.24 -12.70 -22.12
C VAL A 76 -18.26 -12.79 -23.62
N GLU A 77 -18.65 -13.93 -24.14
CA GLU A 77 -18.79 -14.19 -25.57
C GLU A 77 -20.22 -14.62 -25.87
N THR A 78 -20.70 -14.37 -27.08
CA THR A 78 -22.04 -14.77 -27.51
C THR A 78 -21.95 -15.73 -28.70
N MET A 79 -22.72 -16.81 -28.65
CA MET A 79 -22.88 -17.78 -29.74
C MET A 79 -24.37 -17.94 -30.07
N GLY A 80 -24.86 -17.19 -31.05
CA GLY A 80 -26.30 -17.09 -31.31
C GLY A 80 -27.04 -16.50 -30.10
N ASN A 81 -27.97 -17.25 -29.50
CA ASN A 81 -28.73 -16.82 -28.33
C ASN A 81 -28.14 -17.38 -27.00
N GLN A 82 -26.91 -17.84 -27.00
CA GLN A 82 -26.20 -18.33 -25.82
C GLN A 82 -25.14 -17.34 -25.37
N VAL A 83 -24.98 -17.21 -24.04
CA VAL A 83 -23.92 -16.43 -23.41
C VAL A 83 -22.90 -17.42 -22.85
N LEU A 84 -21.64 -17.29 -23.29
CA LEU A 84 -20.51 -18.06 -22.80
C LEU A 84 -19.65 -17.15 -21.91
N LEU A 85 -19.50 -17.54 -20.64
CA LEU A 85 -18.62 -16.89 -19.68
C LEU A 85 -17.35 -17.73 -19.54
N THR A 86 -16.24 -17.19 -19.96
CA THR A 86 -14.94 -17.82 -19.74
C THR A 86 -14.24 -17.09 -18.60
N VAL A 87 -13.94 -17.81 -17.52
CA VAL A 87 -13.33 -17.22 -16.32
C VAL A 87 -11.98 -17.87 -15.99
N ILE A 88 -11.09 -17.07 -15.39
CA ILE A 88 -9.86 -17.56 -14.76
C ILE A 88 -10.00 -17.31 -13.26
N GLU A 89 -10.14 -18.39 -12.50
CA GLU A 89 -10.25 -18.27 -11.03
C GLU A 89 -8.94 -17.84 -10.38
N ARG A 90 -9.03 -16.93 -9.41
CA ARG A 90 -7.90 -16.63 -8.53
C ARG A 90 -7.54 -17.84 -7.67
N PRO A 91 -6.26 -18.15 -7.54
CA PRO A 91 -5.85 -19.20 -6.63
C PRO A 91 -6.15 -18.80 -5.17
N THR A 92 -6.34 -19.80 -4.32
CA THR A 92 -6.48 -19.57 -2.87
C THR A 92 -5.16 -19.78 -2.16
N ILE A 93 -4.93 -19.00 -1.09
CA ILE A 93 -3.75 -19.11 -0.26
C ILE A 93 -3.86 -20.39 0.59
N SER A 94 -2.94 -21.33 0.38
CA SER A 94 -2.83 -22.56 1.15
C SER A 94 -2.04 -22.35 2.45
N THR A 95 -0.89 -21.68 2.31
CA THR A 95 0.02 -21.41 3.43
C THR A 95 0.62 -20.02 3.29
N LEU A 96 0.87 -19.39 4.42
CA LEU A 96 1.55 -18.10 4.53
C LEU A 96 2.66 -18.24 5.59
N ASN A 97 3.91 -18.30 5.14
CA ASN A 97 5.09 -18.48 5.99
C ASN A 97 5.89 -17.19 6.04
N ILE A 98 6.42 -16.85 7.21
CA ILE A 98 7.26 -15.70 7.45
C ILE A 98 8.55 -16.17 8.11
N THR A 99 9.68 -15.77 7.55
CA THR A 99 11.00 -16.12 8.05
C THR A 99 11.89 -14.89 8.17
N GLY A 100 12.87 -14.92 9.09
CA GLY A 100 13.88 -13.88 9.23
C GLY A 100 13.48 -12.67 10.07
N ALA A 101 12.22 -12.51 10.43
CA ALA A 101 11.76 -11.45 11.34
C ALA A 101 12.31 -11.66 12.75
N LYS A 102 12.92 -10.62 13.32
CA LYS A 102 13.49 -10.60 14.68
C LYS A 102 12.93 -9.44 15.50
N MET A 103 12.69 -8.30 14.86
CA MET A 103 12.18 -7.09 15.52
C MET A 103 10.68 -7.16 15.72
N LEU A 104 9.94 -7.63 14.73
CA LEU A 104 8.50 -7.83 14.81
C LEU A 104 8.20 -9.33 15.01
N GLN A 105 7.25 -9.62 15.87
CA GLN A 105 6.77 -11.00 16.06
C GLN A 105 5.98 -11.45 14.82
N ASN A 106 6.16 -12.71 14.42
CA ASN A 106 5.48 -13.28 13.25
C ASN A 106 3.95 -13.12 13.32
N ASP A 107 3.35 -13.20 14.50
CA ASP A 107 1.91 -13.04 14.69
C ASP A 107 1.44 -11.60 14.40
N VAL A 108 2.27 -10.60 14.73
CA VAL A 108 1.97 -9.19 14.39
C VAL A 108 2.02 -9.00 12.88
N ILE A 109 3.04 -9.57 12.24
CA ILE A 109 3.17 -9.51 10.78
C ILE A 109 2.00 -10.22 10.10
N LYS A 110 1.63 -11.42 10.58
CA LYS A 110 0.47 -12.15 10.05
C LYS A 110 -0.82 -11.36 10.16
N LYS A 111 -1.12 -10.75 11.31
CA LYS A 111 -2.31 -9.91 11.50
C LYS A 111 -2.31 -8.70 10.56
N ASN A 112 -1.16 -8.11 10.32
CA ASN A 112 -1.04 -7.03 9.33
C ASN A 112 -1.37 -7.54 7.92
N LEU A 113 -0.79 -8.67 7.49
CA LEU A 113 -1.07 -9.28 6.19
C LEU A 113 -2.55 -9.68 6.05
N GLU A 114 -3.15 -10.22 7.10
CA GLU A 114 -4.58 -10.59 7.16
C GLU A 114 -5.48 -9.36 6.99
N SER A 115 -5.11 -8.20 7.53
CA SER A 115 -5.87 -6.95 7.36
C SER A 115 -5.91 -6.47 5.90
N PHE A 116 -4.94 -6.89 5.10
CA PHE A 116 -4.95 -6.70 3.64
C PHE A 116 -5.66 -7.82 2.87
N GLY A 117 -6.19 -8.84 3.55
CA GLY A 117 -6.83 -9.99 2.91
C GLY A 117 -5.86 -11.13 2.54
N LEU A 118 -4.61 -11.10 3.02
CA LEU A 118 -3.64 -12.18 2.83
C LEU A 118 -3.70 -13.15 3.99
N ALA A 119 -4.66 -14.06 3.96
CA ALA A 119 -4.83 -15.10 4.96
C ALA A 119 -5.03 -16.47 4.30
N GLN A 120 -4.83 -17.53 5.08
CA GLN A 120 -5.11 -18.89 4.62
C GLN A 120 -6.58 -19.00 4.16
N SER A 121 -6.82 -19.69 3.08
CA SER A 121 -8.11 -19.90 2.42
C SER A 121 -8.71 -18.67 1.73
N GLN A 122 -8.08 -17.49 1.78
CA GLN A 122 -8.48 -16.32 1.02
C GLN A 122 -7.97 -16.40 -0.42
N TYR A 123 -8.64 -15.69 -1.32
CA TYR A 123 -8.20 -15.56 -2.72
C TYR A 123 -6.92 -14.72 -2.80
N PHE A 124 -5.96 -15.22 -3.53
CA PHE A 124 -4.68 -14.55 -3.72
C PHE A 124 -4.79 -13.45 -4.78
N ASN A 125 -4.36 -12.25 -4.42
CA ASN A 125 -4.20 -11.12 -5.34
C ASN A 125 -2.74 -10.63 -5.30
N PRO A 126 -2.00 -10.68 -6.41
CA PRO A 126 -0.60 -10.21 -6.46
C PRO A 126 -0.43 -8.74 -6.09
N ALA A 127 -1.41 -7.87 -6.45
CA ALA A 127 -1.37 -6.45 -6.12
C ALA A 127 -1.47 -6.23 -4.60
N THR A 128 -2.35 -6.98 -3.94
CA THR A 128 -2.49 -6.96 -2.47
C THR A 128 -1.19 -7.41 -1.78
N LEU A 129 -0.53 -8.46 -2.28
CA LEU A 129 0.76 -8.90 -1.75
C LEU A 129 1.82 -7.80 -1.88
N SER A 130 1.92 -7.18 -3.06
CA SER A 130 2.88 -6.08 -3.29
C SER A 130 2.65 -4.90 -2.36
N GLN A 131 1.39 -4.50 -2.18
CA GLN A 131 1.00 -3.41 -1.29
C GLN A 131 1.30 -3.74 0.18
N SER A 132 1.00 -4.95 0.62
CA SER A 132 1.28 -5.39 1.99
C SER A 132 2.78 -5.44 2.28
N VAL A 133 3.58 -5.93 1.34
CA VAL A 133 5.05 -5.94 1.45
C VAL A 133 5.61 -4.51 1.51
N ALA A 134 5.07 -3.59 0.71
CA ALA A 134 5.46 -2.18 0.76
C ALA A 134 5.12 -1.55 2.12
N SER A 135 3.91 -1.76 2.64
CA SER A 135 3.50 -1.30 3.96
C SER A 135 4.38 -1.86 5.08
N LEU A 136 4.65 -3.17 5.04
CA LEU A 136 5.53 -3.81 6.02
C LEU A 136 6.96 -3.27 5.95
N LYS A 137 7.46 -2.94 4.76
CA LYS A 137 8.78 -2.33 4.57
C LYS A 137 8.86 -0.94 5.19
N GLU A 138 7.82 -0.12 5.03
CA GLU A 138 7.76 1.21 5.68
C GLU A 138 7.68 1.07 7.20
N GLU A 139 6.94 0.09 7.74
CA GLU A 139 6.91 -0.19 9.19
C GLU A 139 8.30 -0.54 9.74
N TYR A 140 9.09 -1.32 9.02
CA TYR A 140 10.47 -1.61 9.40
C TYR A 140 11.38 -0.38 9.34
N LYS A 141 11.22 0.46 8.29
CA LYS A 141 12.01 1.70 8.14
C LYS A 141 11.68 2.71 9.23
N SER A 142 10.40 2.88 9.58
CA SER A 142 9.98 3.78 10.65
C SER A 142 10.58 3.42 12.02
N ARG A 143 11.01 2.16 12.15
CA ARG A 143 11.70 1.63 13.34
C ARG A 143 13.22 1.55 13.19
N GLY A 144 13.79 2.24 12.20
CA GLY A 144 15.24 2.34 11.98
C GLY A 144 15.87 1.17 11.22
N LYS A 145 15.08 0.38 10.50
CA LYS A 145 15.57 -0.68 9.61
C LYS A 145 15.59 -0.22 8.15
N GLN A 146 16.39 0.81 7.86
CA GLN A 146 16.44 1.46 6.55
C GLN A 146 16.93 0.55 5.40
N SER A 147 17.67 -0.51 5.73
CA SER A 147 18.18 -1.49 4.75
C SER A 147 17.37 -2.77 4.67
N VAL A 148 16.16 -2.81 5.28
CA VAL A 148 15.31 -4.00 5.25
C VAL A 148 15.00 -4.44 3.82
N GLN A 149 15.12 -5.74 3.59
CA GLN A 149 14.69 -6.40 2.36
C GLN A 149 13.62 -7.43 2.70
N ILE A 150 12.50 -7.36 1.98
CA ILE A 150 11.38 -8.28 2.14
C ILE A 150 11.11 -8.88 0.77
N THR A 151 11.31 -10.18 0.68
CA THR A 151 11.22 -10.93 -0.58
C THR A 151 10.08 -11.95 -0.47
N PRO A 152 8.93 -11.68 -1.10
CA PRO A 152 7.86 -12.65 -1.20
C PRO A 152 8.16 -13.65 -2.33
N THR A 153 7.90 -14.93 -2.08
CA THR A 153 7.94 -15.99 -3.06
C THR A 153 6.57 -16.67 -3.12
N VAL A 154 5.97 -16.72 -4.31
CA VAL A 154 4.68 -17.36 -4.52
C VAL A 154 4.88 -18.64 -5.31
N THR A 155 4.54 -19.77 -4.70
CA THR A 155 4.64 -21.10 -5.32
C THR A 155 3.24 -21.61 -5.67
N LYS A 156 3.01 -21.93 -6.94
CA LYS A 156 1.76 -22.53 -7.40
C LYS A 156 1.67 -23.99 -6.92
N LEU A 157 0.53 -24.36 -6.38
CA LEU A 157 0.21 -25.69 -5.89
C LEU A 157 -0.94 -26.31 -6.70
N ALA A 158 -1.12 -27.62 -6.58
CA ALA A 158 -2.26 -28.31 -7.18
C ALA A 158 -3.60 -27.74 -6.69
N ARG A 159 -4.65 -27.91 -7.50
CA ARG A 159 -6.03 -27.49 -7.21
C ARG A 159 -6.16 -25.97 -7.03
N ASN A 160 -5.57 -25.20 -7.93
CA ASN A 160 -5.62 -23.73 -7.95
C ASN A 160 -5.33 -23.10 -6.59
N ARG A 161 -4.20 -23.45 -5.97
CA ARG A 161 -3.73 -22.91 -4.70
C ARG A 161 -2.34 -22.31 -4.84
N VAL A 162 -1.96 -21.47 -3.88
CA VAL A 162 -0.60 -20.94 -3.76
C VAL A 162 -0.08 -21.07 -2.33
N SER A 163 1.23 -21.27 -2.20
CA SER A 163 1.99 -21.01 -0.98
C SER A 163 2.67 -19.66 -1.11
N ILE A 164 2.65 -18.87 -0.06
CA ILE A 164 3.36 -17.60 0.02
C ILE A 164 4.40 -17.71 1.12
N ASP A 165 5.66 -17.52 0.76
CA ASP A 165 6.80 -17.51 1.67
C ASP A 165 7.41 -16.11 1.65
N ILE A 166 7.41 -15.42 2.80
CA ILE A 166 7.94 -14.06 2.95
C ILE A 166 9.25 -14.14 3.73
N ALA A 167 10.36 -13.94 3.03
CA ALA A 167 11.68 -13.86 3.65
C ALA A 167 12.01 -12.42 3.99
N ILE A 168 12.37 -12.16 5.25
CA ILE A 168 12.70 -10.83 5.76
C ILE A 168 14.17 -10.82 6.16
N ASP A 169 14.95 -9.98 5.51
CA ASP A 169 16.29 -9.59 5.95
C ASP A 169 16.19 -8.18 6.52
N GLU A 170 16.23 -8.08 7.84
CA GLU A 170 16.11 -6.79 8.52
C GLU A 170 17.33 -5.88 8.32
N GLY A 171 18.44 -6.42 7.84
CA GLY A 171 19.67 -5.69 7.69
C GLY A 171 20.21 -5.11 9.00
N LYS A 172 21.11 -4.13 8.88
CA LYS A 172 21.66 -3.40 10.03
C LYS A 172 20.65 -2.35 10.54
N THR A 173 20.71 -2.09 11.83
CA THR A 173 19.93 -0.99 12.41
C THR A 173 20.64 0.33 12.13
N THR A 174 19.93 1.31 11.62
CA THR A 174 20.42 2.66 11.38
C THR A 174 20.50 3.41 12.72
N LYS A 175 21.63 4.05 12.98
CA LYS A 175 21.89 4.76 14.23
C LYS A 175 21.93 6.27 13.98
N ILE A 176 21.34 7.02 14.88
CA ILE A 176 21.45 8.47 14.92
C ILE A 176 22.87 8.81 15.34
N THR A 177 23.58 9.59 14.54
CA THR A 177 24.94 10.03 14.80
C THR A 177 25.02 11.50 15.17
N ASP A 178 24.00 12.28 14.79
CA ASP A 178 23.96 13.71 15.03
C ASP A 178 22.52 14.23 15.03
N ILE A 179 22.23 15.20 15.92
CA ILE A 179 20.95 15.92 16.02
C ILE A 179 21.27 17.40 16.13
N GLU A 180 20.95 18.16 15.10
CA GLU A 180 21.17 19.60 15.02
C GLU A 180 19.84 20.35 15.07
N PHE A 181 19.84 21.48 15.80
CA PHE A 181 18.76 22.45 15.75
C PHE A 181 19.24 23.72 15.05
N GLU A 182 18.46 24.23 14.10
CA GLU A 182 18.70 25.48 13.39
C GLU A 182 17.62 26.49 13.74
N GLY A 183 18.02 27.75 14.03
CA GLY A 183 17.10 28.81 14.43
C GLY A 183 16.90 28.97 15.95
N ASN A 184 17.42 28.04 16.76
CA ASN A 184 17.40 28.06 18.20
C ASN A 184 18.49 29.02 18.77
N LYS A 185 18.10 30.24 19.06
CA LYS A 185 18.99 31.29 19.61
C LYS A 185 18.98 31.35 21.14
N VAL A 186 17.87 30.97 21.74
CA VAL A 186 17.64 31.08 23.19
C VAL A 186 18.14 29.84 23.94
N TYR A 187 17.92 28.67 23.38
CA TYR A 187 18.36 27.42 24.00
C TYR A 187 19.33 26.68 23.08
N SER A 188 20.41 26.16 23.63
CA SER A 188 21.38 25.35 22.87
C SER A 188 20.81 23.97 22.54
N ASP A 189 21.34 23.34 21.48
CA ASP A 189 20.99 21.99 21.04
C ASP A 189 21.03 20.99 22.19
N ARG A 190 22.12 21.05 23.00
CA ARG A 190 22.25 20.20 24.19
C ARG A 190 21.10 20.36 25.18
N LYS A 191 20.52 21.57 25.31
CA LYS A 191 19.36 21.81 26.19
C LYS A 191 18.09 21.22 25.62
N LEU A 192 17.92 21.32 24.30
CA LEU A 192 16.76 20.77 23.58
C LEU A 192 16.83 19.24 23.53
N MET A 193 18.00 18.68 23.21
CA MET A 193 18.19 17.22 23.23
C MET A 193 17.90 16.56 24.59
N LYS A 194 18.06 17.28 25.70
CA LYS A 194 17.65 16.78 27.03
C LYS A 194 16.14 16.57 27.18
N GLN A 195 15.32 17.18 26.32
CA GLN A 195 13.88 16.97 26.29
C GLN A 195 13.49 15.73 25.46
N MET A 196 14.44 15.21 24.69
CA MET A 196 14.23 14.10 23.77
C MET A 196 14.53 12.74 24.41
N SER A 197 13.88 11.70 23.95
CA SER A 197 14.18 10.30 24.26
C SER A 197 15.21 9.70 23.29
N LEU A 198 15.20 10.21 22.06
CA LEU A 198 16.24 9.90 21.08
C LEU A 198 17.51 10.69 21.41
N SER A 199 18.65 10.09 21.11
CA SER A 199 19.95 10.72 21.37
C SER A 199 20.97 10.27 20.32
N GLU A 200 22.01 11.06 20.20
CA GLU A 200 23.23 10.67 19.48
C GLU A 200 23.92 9.47 20.13
N GLY A 201 24.88 8.88 19.43
CA GLY A 201 25.68 7.79 19.97
C GLY A 201 26.44 8.19 21.25
N GLY A 202 26.40 7.34 22.28
CA GLY A 202 27.08 7.56 23.55
C GLY A 202 27.35 6.24 24.30
N MET A 203 28.06 6.34 25.44
CA MET A 203 28.52 5.18 26.21
C MET A 203 27.38 4.24 26.65
N TRP A 204 26.17 4.75 26.90
CA TRP A 204 25.01 3.98 27.39
C TRP A 204 23.98 3.64 26.33
N THR A 205 24.16 4.10 25.07
CA THR A 205 23.17 3.89 24.00
C THR A 205 23.04 2.43 23.59
N TRP A 206 24.06 1.60 23.85
CA TRP A 206 23.97 0.16 23.60
C TRP A 206 22.93 -0.54 24.51
N LEU A 207 22.69 0.01 25.71
CA LEU A 207 21.72 -0.51 26.67
C LEU A 207 20.33 0.10 26.43
N THR A 208 20.24 1.41 26.24
CA THR A 208 18.98 2.15 26.09
C THR A 208 18.40 2.09 24.68
N LYS A 209 19.24 1.80 23.67
CA LYS A 209 18.91 1.88 22.25
C LYS A 209 18.36 3.24 21.82
N SER A 210 18.67 4.30 22.58
CA SER A 210 18.17 5.66 22.33
C SER A 210 18.72 6.27 21.03
N ASN A 211 19.82 5.75 20.50
CA ASN A 211 20.38 6.16 19.21
C ASN A 211 19.81 5.36 18.00
N GLN A 212 18.78 4.54 18.20
CA GLN A 212 18.08 3.90 17.10
C GLN A 212 16.88 4.75 16.72
N PHE A 213 16.86 5.22 15.47
CA PHE A 213 15.76 6.02 14.98
C PHE A 213 14.42 5.27 15.10
N ASN A 214 13.42 5.98 15.56
CA ASN A 214 12.05 5.52 15.59
C ASN A 214 11.16 6.74 15.36
N GLU A 215 10.36 6.70 14.32
CA GLU A 215 9.53 7.84 13.88
C GLU A 215 8.52 8.27 14.94
N GLN A 216 7.87 7.31 15.61
CA GLN A 216 6.91 7.61 16.67
C GLN A 216 7.59 8.30 17.87
N LYS A 217 8.79 7.84 18.26
CA LYS A 217 9.56 8.50 19.33
C LYS A 217 10.01 9.89 18.90
N PHE A 218 10.42 10.04 17.65
CA PHE A 218 10.83 11.34 17.13
C PHE A 218 9.68 12.34 17.15
N SER A 219 8.47 11.93 16.72
CA SER A 219 7.28 12.79 16.81
C SER A 219 7.00 13.22 18.26
N GLN A 220 7.03 12.29 19.21
CA GLN A 220 6.85 12.60 20.63
C GLN A 220 7.96 13.50 21.19
N ASP A 221 9.19 13.36 20.69
CA ASP A 221 10.30 14.23 21.09
C ASP A 221 10.09 15.65 20.59
N MET A 222 9.58 15.83 19.38
CA MET A 222 9.25 17.14 18.83
C MET A 222 8.11 17.82 19.60
N GLU A 223 7.12 17.05 20.06
CA GLU A 223 6.08 17.54 20.96
C GLU A 223 6.68 18.03 22.29
N ARG A 224 7.57 17.26 22.92
CA ARG A 224 8.24 17.67 24.17
C ARG A 224 9.11 18.91 24.02
N VAL A 225 9.80 19.04 22.89
CA VAL A 225 10.56 20.25 22.56
C VAL A 225 9.62 21.45 22.44
N SER A 226 8.48 21.28 21.78
CA SER A 226 7.47 22.34 21.63
C SER A 226 6.86 22.73 22.99
N GLU A 227 6.49 21.74 23.81
CA GLU A 227 6.01 21.97 25.19
C GLU A 227 7.05 22.68 26.06
N PHE A 228 8.34 22.30 25.92
CA PHE A 228 9.42 22.95 26.64
C PHE A 228 9.50 24.45 26.31
N TYR A 229 9.41 24.84 25.04
CA TYR A 229 9.40 26.24 24.63
C TYR A 229 8.15 26.98 25.16
N GLN A 230 6.96 26.40 25.01
CA GLN A 230 5.70 26.98 25.48
C GLN A 230 5.69 27.20 27.00
N ASN A 231 6.16 26.21 27.76
CA ASN A 231 6.27 26.29 29.21
C ASN A 231 7.28 27.36 29.69
N ASN A 232 8.17 27.81 28.80
CA ASN A 232 9.12 28.89 29.06
C ASN A 232 8.68 30.24 28.47
N GLY A 233 7.42 30.33 28.00
CA GLY A 233 6.80 31.58 27.53
C GLY A 233 6.89 31.81 26.03
N TYR A 234 7.37 30.85 25.25
CA TYR A 234 7.47 30.95 23.79
C TYR A 234 6.25 30.30 23.12
N PHE A 235 5.09 30.91 23.27
CA PHE A 235 3.82 30.33 22.80
C PHE A 235 3.71 30.22 21.27
N ASN A 236 4.45 31.05 20.55
CA ASN A 236 4.48 31.06 19.08
C ASN A 236 5.61 30.17 18.50
N PHE A 237 6.25 29.34 19.34
CA PHE A 237 7.26 28.39 18.89
C PHE A 237 6.68 27.46 17.81
N ARG A 238 7.45 27.24 16.75
CA ARG A 238 7.09 26.35 15.64
C ARG A 238 8.29 25.59 15.16
N ILE A 239 8.10 24.34 14.82
CA ILE A 239 9.03 23.55 14.01
C ILE A 239 8.69 23.83 12.55
N LEU A 240 9.65 24.36 11.79
CA LEU A 240 9.46 24.76 10.40
C LEU A 240 9.74 23.60 9.44
N ASP A 241 10.77 22.82 9.74
CA ASP A 241 11.20 21.69 8.90
C ASP A 241 11.99 20.66 9.71
N THR A 242 11.98 19.42 9.22
CA THR A 242 12.79 18.31 9.76
C THR A 242 13.41 17.55 8.61
N ASP A 243 14.73 17.61 8.47
CA ASP A 243 15.51 16.90 7.48
C ASP A 243 16.24 15.70 8.12
N ILE A 244 15.93 14.50 7.64
CA ILE A 244 16.52 13.25 8.13
C ILE A 244 17.33 12.62 6.99
N GLN A 245 18.63 12.78 7.06
CA GLN A 245 19.56 12.27 6.08
C GLN A 245 20.11 10.92 6.51
N THR A 246 20.13 9.97 5.58
CA THR A 246 20.69 8.63 5.80
C THR A 246 21.90 8.45 4.89
N ASN A 247 23.01 7.95 5.44
CA ASN A 247 24.21 7.67 4.64
C ASN A 247 23.97 6.55 3.60
N GLU A 248 24.86 6.42 2.63
CA GLU A 248 24.76 5.43 1.54
C GLU A 248 24.60 3.99 2.06
N ASP A 249 25.35 3.61 3.10
CA ASP A 249 25.30 2.27 3.72
C ASP A 249 24.05 2.05 4.57
N LYS A 250 23.18 3.05 4.73
CA LYS A 250 21.96 3.02 5.57
C LYS A 250 22.21 2.60 7.02
N THR A 251 23.40 2.92 7.55
CA THR A 251 23.78 2.58 8.92
C THR A 251 23.77 3.77 9.86
N LYS A 252 23.81 5.01 9.32
CA LYS A 252 23.87 6.26 10.08
C LYS A 252 22.81 7.24 9.60
N GLN A 253 22.26 7.99 10.53
CA GLN A 253 21.35 9.09 10.27
C GLN A 253 21.80 10.35 10.99
N THR A 254 21.66 11.49 10.31
CA THR A 254 21.71 12.83 10.89
C THR A 254 20.31 13.43 10.83
N ILE A 255 19.92 14.15 11.87
CA ILE A 255 18.63 14.79 11.99
C ILE A 255 18.86 16.28 12.15
N LYS A 256 18.27 17.08 11.28
CA LYS A 256 18.29 18.53 11.36
C LYS A 256 16.87 19.07 11.56
N VAL A 257 16.68 19.80 12.63
CA VAL A 257 15.38 20.39 12.99
C VAL A 257 15.46 21.90 12.89
N THR A 258 14.73 22.50 11.95
CA THR A 258 14.64 23.95 11.79
C THR A 258 13.48 24.50 12.60
N VAL A 259 13.76 25.47 13.47
CA VAL A 259 12.76 26.02 14.39
C VAL A 259 12.64 27.54 14.25
N ASP A 260 11.47 28.05 14.58
CA ASP A 260 11.19 29.47 14.85
C ASP A 260 10.76 29.59 16.31
N GLU A 261 11.59 30.21 17.13
CA GLU A 261 11.33 30.32 18.57
C GLU A 261 10.18 31.29 18.89
N GLY A 262 9.90 32.23 17.99
CA GLY A 262 8.93 33.30 18.22
C GLY A 262 9.37 34.28 19.34
N GLU A 263 8.46 35.13 19.74
CA GLU A 263 8.69 36.04 20.83
C GLU A 263 8.34 35.45 22.21
N ARG A 264 9.06 35.85 23.23
CA ARG A 264 8.77 35.44 24.61
C ARG A 264 7.65 36.28 25.21
N PHE A 265 6.56 35.65 25.58
CA PHE A 265 5.45 36.23 26.28
C PHE A 265 5.70 36.25 27.78
N ARG A 266 5.20 37.28 28.44
CA ARG A 266 5.17 37.40 29.91
C ARG A 266 3.76 37.70 30.35
N TRP A 267 3.38 37.25 31.54
CA TRP A 267 2.09 37.60 32.13
C TRP A 267 2.05 39.12 32.39
N GLY A 268 0.99 39.74 31.96
CA GLY A 268 0.66 41.10 32.32
C GLY A 268 -0.05 41.19 33.71
N ASP A 269 -0.56 42.35 34.05
CA ASP A 269 -1.34 42.53 35.27
C ASP A 269 -2.62 41.70 35.22
N VAL A 270 -2.82 40.84 36.21
CA VAL A 270 -4.06 40.09 36.39
C VAL A 270 -4.97 40.90 37.33
N ARG A 271 -6.09 41.44 36.84
CA ARG A 271 -7.13 42.07 37.64
C ARG A 271 -8.28 41.07 37.83
N ILE A 272 -8.60 40.79 39.07
CA ILE A 272 -9.78 40.01 39.43
C ILE A 272 -10.84 41.03 39.86
N GLU A 273 -11.91 41.17 39.10
CA GLU A 273 -13.08 41.95 39.47
C GLU A 273 -14.12 40.98 40.05
N GLY A 274 -14.50 41.21 41.31
CA GLY A 274 -15.49 40.42 42.02
C GLY A 274 -16.85 41.15 42.11
#